data_c326cc64ae270b11a0da032d8a4bfd21
#
_entry.id   c326cc64ae270b11a0da032d8a4bfd21
#
_cell.length_a   1.000
_cell.length_b   1.000
_cell.length_c   1.000
_cell.angle_alpha   90.00
_cell.angle_beta   90.00
_cell.angle_gamma   90.00
#
_symmetry.space_group_name_H-M   'P 1'
#
loop_
_entity.id
_entity.type
_entity.pdbx_description
1 polymer ?
#
loop_
_entity_poly.entity_id
_entity_poly.type
_entity_poly.pdbx_seq_one_letter_code
_entity_poly.pdbx_strand_id
1 'polypeptide(L)' 'MPLLYVVGAVVSVGLLAYLVLALLKPEIFQ' A
#
# COMPACT_ATOMS: atom_id res chain seq x y z
N MET A 1 2.62 -20.14 10.25
CA MET A 1 2.73 -18.98 9.38
C MET A 1 4.03 -18.26 9.63
N PRO A 2 4.89 -18.16 8.64
CA PRO A 2 6.16 -17.47 8.85
C PRO A 2 5.96 -15.97 9.00
N LEU A 3 6.78 -15.38 9.85
CA LEU A 3 6.71 -13.95 10.08
C LEU A 3 6.99 -13.16 8.80
N LEU A 4 7.89 -13.67 7.99
CA LEU A 4 8.21 -13.00 6.73
C LEU A 4 6.97 -12.90 5.82
N TYR A 5 6.14 -13.91 5.85
CA TYR A 5 4.94 -13.90 5.04
C TYR A 5 3.98 -12.79 5.48
N VAL A 6 3.86 -12.62 6.79
CA VAL A 6 2.99 -11.58 7.34
C VAL A 6 3.54 -10.19 7.00
N VAL A 7 4.86 -10.02 7.14
CA VAL A 7 5.50 -8.75 6.83
C VAL A 7 5.30 -8.41 5.36
N GLY A 8 5.49 -9.39 4.49
CA GLY A 8 5.30 -9.17 3.06
C GLY A 8 3.88 -8.77 2.73
N ALA A 9 2.92 -9.41 3.39
CA ALA A 9 1.51 -9.11 3.14
C ALA A 9 1.18 -7.68 3.56
N VAL A 10 1.67 -7.26 4.73
CA VAL A 10 1.41 -5.91 5.22
C VAL A 10 2.03 -4.87 4.31
N VAL A 11 3.27 -5.11 3.89
CA VAL A 11 3.96 -4.17 3.01
C VAL A 11 3.25 -4.09 1.66
N SER A 12 2.84 -5.24 1.13
CA SER A 12 2.16 -5.27 -0.16
C SER A 12 0.85 -4.49 -0.11
N VAL A 13 0.06 -4.70 0.92
CA VAL A 13 -1.21 -4.00 1.08
C VAL A 13 -0.97 -2.50 1.23
N GLY A 14 0.05 -2.13 1.98
CA GLY A 14 0.39 -0.72 2.17
C GLY A 14 0.76 -0.04 0.87
N LEU A 15 1.62 -0.69 0.09
CA LEU A 15 2.04 -0.14 -1.19
C LEU A 15 0.87 -0.06 -2.17
N LEU A 16 0.05 -1.07 -2.18
CA LEU A 16 -1.10 -1.11 -3.07
C LEU A 16 -2.06 0.01 -2.72
N ALA A 17 -2.34 0.19 -1.45
CA ALA A 17 -3.23 1.27 -1.01
C ALA A 17 -2.65 2.62 -1.37
N TYR A 18 -1.35 2.78 -1.22
CA TYR A 18 -0.68 4.04 -1.57
C TYR A 18 -0.85 4.34 -3.05
N LEU A 19 -0.64 3.34 -3.89
CA LEU A 19 -0.77 3.53 -5.33
C LEU A 19 -2.20 3.85 -5.73
N VAL A 20 -3.15 3.18 -5.10
CA VAL A 20 -4.56 3.42 -5.41
C VAL A 20 -4.93 4.85 -5.05
N LEU A 21 -4.51 5.33 -3.88
CA LEU A 21 -4.79 6.68 -3.47
C LEU A 21 -4.14 7.70 -4.40
N ALA A 22 -2.92 7.40 -4.83
CA ALA A 22 -2.20 8.29 -5.73
C ALA A 22 -2.92 8.41 -7.08
N LEU A 23 -3.54 7.33 -7.52
CA LEU A 23 -4.26 7.35 -8.79
C LEU A 23 -5.60 8.05 -8.66
N LEU A 24 -6.31 7.79 -7.57
CA LEU A 24 -7.64 8.33 -7.41
C LEU A 24 -7.63 9.80 -7.05
N LYS A 25 -6.68 10.21 -6.22
CA LYS A 25 -6.63 11.58 -5.76
C LYS A 25 -5.23 12.14 -5.82
N PRO A 26 -4.69 12.27 -7.01
CA PRO A 26 -3.35 12.83 -7.15
C PRO A 26 -3.29 14.30 -6.75
N GLU A 27 -4.42 14.95 -6.71
CA GLU A 27 -4.47 16.38 -6.41
C GLU A 27 -4.73 16.68 -4.95
N ILE A 28 -4.80 15.66 -4.13
CA ILE A 28 -5.17 15.87 -2.75
C ILE A 28 -4.16 16.76 -2.03
N PHE A 29 -2.91 16.73 -2.50
CA PHE A 29 -1.86 17.57 -1.96
C PHE A 29 -1.62 18.82 -2.79
N GLN A 30 -2.24 18.91 -3.92
CA GLN A 30 -2.09 20.07 -4.79
C GLN A 30 -2.98 21.25 -4.32
#